data_3b523227753f9a25d6bd32306b56c0ea
#
_entry.id   3b523227753f9a25d6bd32306b56c0ea
#
_cell.length_a   1.000
_cell.length_b   1.000
_cell.length_c   1.000
_cell.angle_alpha   90.00
_cell.angle_beta   90.00
_cell.angle_gamma   90.00
#
_symmetry.space_group_name_H-M   'P 1'
#
loop_
_entity.id
_entity.type
_entity.pdbx_description
1 polymer ?
#
loop_
_entity_poly.entity_id
_entity_poly.type
_entity_poly.pdbx_seq_one_letter_code
_entity_poly.pdbx_strand_id
1 'polypeptide(L)'
;MAYDLQNYETVSERTLKFYREYPEGRIETSLEDFSGNHNATRWVMRAAVYRDSETATPPAGVGYAFEIDGGKGANRSSALENCETSAIGRALAAAGFASDKQRATREEMRKVAISDARDALARARTVDDARAVWTEAQKQGVLNEVKSEINAVVAKINEANEQRAADECRGAARPQPPQGGQPPVDEGSIADQLGATN
;
A
#
# COMPACT_ATOMS: atom_id res chain seq x y z
N MET A 1 8.00 8.67 -9.20
CA MET A 1 8.32 8.35 -10.61
C MET A 1 7.53 7.10 -10.96
N ALA A 2 6.74 7.14 -12.04
CA ALA A 2 6.05 5.95 -12.51
C ALA A 2 7.09 5.03 -13.16
N TYR A 3 7.19 3.78 -12.71
CA TYR A 3 7.98 2.74 -13.33
C TYR A 3 7.05 1.81 -14.09
N ASP A 4 7.48 1.35 -15.27
CA ASP A 4 6.74 0.40 -16.09
C ASP A 4 7.24 -1.02 -15.79
N LEU A 5 6.40 -1.85 -15.18
CA LEU A 5 6.74 -3.23 -14.82
C LEU A 5 7.10 -4.09 -16.05
N GLN A 6 6.62 -3.72 -17.25
CA GLN A 6 6.93 -4.45 -18.47
C GLN A 6 8.42 -4.34 -18.86
N ASN A 7 9.10 -3.31 -18.38
CA ASN A 7 10.52 -3.12 -18.64
C ASN A 7 11.43 -3.97 -17.74
N TYR A 8 10.86 -4.67 -16.76
CA TYR A 8 11.61 -5.50 -15.82
C TYR A 8 11.57 -6.96 -16.23
N GLU A 9 12.71 -7.65 -16.15
CA GLU A 9 12.79 -9.09 -16.37
C GLU A 9 12.16 -9.84 -15.20
N THR A 10 11.50 -10.96 -15.52
CA THR A 10 11.06 -11.94 -14.53
C THR A 10 12.22 -12.80 -14.05
N VAL A 11 12.06 -13.42 -12.88
CA VAL A 11 13.01 -14.45 -12.40
C VAL A 11 13.10 -15.62 -13.37
N SER A 12 11.97 -16.03 -13.95
CA SER A 12 11.91 -17.10 -14.96
C SER A 12 12.72 -16.79 -16.21
N GLU A 13 12.66 -15.54 -16.72
CA GLU A 13 13.47 -15.12 -17.88
C GLU A 13 14.96 -15.15 -17.56
N ARG A 14 15.37 -14.71 -16.36
CA ARG A 14 16.77 -14.80 -15.90
C ARG A 14 17.24 -16.25 -15.77
N THR A 15 16.39 -17.11 -15.21
CA THR A 15 16.67 -18.55 -15.06
C THR A 15 16.85 -19.21 -16.42
N LEU A 16 15.99 -18.90 -17.40
CA LEU A 16 16.13 -19.43 -18.77
C LEU A 16 17.42 -18.95 -19.45
N LYS A 17 17.81 -17.69 -19.27
CA LYS A 17 19.09 -17.15 -19.77
C LYS A 17 20.26 -17.89 -19.16
N PHE A 18 20.24 -18.11 -17.85
CA PHE A 18 21.27 -18.83 -17.13
C PHE A 18 21.45 -20.24 -17.66
N TYR A 19 20.40 -21.07 -17.76
CA TYR A 19 20.49 -22.43 -18.25
C TYR A 19 20.78 -22.55 -19.74
N ARG A 20 20.53 -21.53 -20.57
CA ARG A 20 20.98 -21.47 -21.95
C ARG A 20 22.50 -21.31 -22.06
N GLU A 21 23.08 -20.50 -21.16
CA GLU A 21 24.52 -20.26 -21.15
C GLU A 21 25.30 -21.36 -20.40
N TYR A 22 24.69 -21.86 -19.32
CA TYR A 22 25.26 -22.91 -18.46
C TYR A 22 24.28 -24.08 -18.30
N PRO A 23 24.20 -24.99 -19.32
CA PRO A 23 23.29 -26.14 -19.27
C PRO A 23 23.56 -27.08 -18.08
N GLU A 24 24.82 -27.22 -17.65
CA GLU A 24 25.25 -28.02 -16.49
C GLU A 24 25.26 -27.20 -15.20
N GLY A 25 24.81 -25.96 -15.25
CA GLY A 25 24.72 -25.11 -14.08
C GLY A 25 23.63 -25.56 -13.10
N ARG A 26 23.72 -25.10 -11.86
CA ARG A 26 22.71 -25.39 -10.85
C ARG A 26 22.36 -24.15 -10.03
N ILE A 27 21.15 -24.14 -9.56
CA ILE A 27 20.62 -23.14 -8.61
C ILE A 27 20.20 -23.91 -7.37
N GLU A 28 20.79 -23.55 -6.22
CA GLU A 28 20.50 -24.16 -4.94
C GLU A 28 19.83 -23.12 -4.05
N THR A 29 18.76 -23.53 -3.35
CA THR A 29 18.09 -22.71 -2.35
C THR A 29 18.21 -23.37 -0.98
N SER A 30 18.30 -22.56 0.04
CA SER A 30 18.32 -23.01 1.44
C SER A 30 17.48 -22.08 2.31
N LEU A 31 16.75 -22.68 3.24
CA LEU A 31 16.12 -21.95 4.33
C LEU A 31 17.17 -21.59 5.36
N GLU A 32 17.47 -20.30 5.50
CA GLU A 32 18.51 -19.81 6.41
C GLU A 32 17.96 -19.54 7.83
N ASP A 33 16.73 -19.01 7.89
CA ASP A 33 16.11 -18.67 9.16
C ASP A 33 14.59 -18.61 9.00
N PHE A 34 13.87 -18.86 10.09
CA PHE A 34 12.44 -18.58 10.21
C PHE A 34 12.10 -18.20 11.65
N SER A 35 11.19 -17.29 11.82
CA SER A 35 10.75 -16.83 13.14
C SER A 35 9.31 -16.33 13.11
N GLY A 36 8.64 -16.34 14.24
CA GLY A 36 7.26 -15.90 14.36
C GLY A 36 6.28 -17.03 14.67
N ASN A 37 5.02 -16.82 14.36
CA ASN A 37 3.94 -17.79 14.55
C ASN A 37 3.27 -18.12 13.21
N HIS A 38 2.40 -19.12 13.17
CA HIS A 38 1.82 -19.66 11.94
C HIS A 38 1.05 -18.64 11.07
N ASN A 39 0.70 -17.47 11.60
CA ASN A 39 0.01 -16.40 10.86
C ASN A 39 0.92 -15.21 10.53
N ALA A 40 2.15 -15.22 11.01
CA ALA A 40 3.12 -14.12 10.84
C ALA A 40 4.56 -14.64 10.89
N THR A 41 4.82 -15.77 10.22
CA THR A 41 6.15 -16.34 10.09
C THR A 41 6.98 -15.50 9.14
N ARG A 42 8.16 -15.07 9.61
CA ARG A 42 9.20 -14.47 8.78
C ARG A 42 10.08 -15.58 8.24
N TRP A 43 10.19 -15.67 6.94
CA TRP A 43 11.04 -16.60 6.22
C TRP A 43 12.28 -15.89 5.69
N VAL A 44 13.44 -16.51 5.79
CA VAL A 44 14.68 -16.02 5.19
C VAL A 44 15.25 -17.13 4.32
N MET A 45 15.32 -16.87 3.01
CA MET A 45 15.87 -17.79 2.02
C MET A 45 17.19 -17.27 1.46
N ARG A 46 18.09 -18.19 1.23
CA ARG A 46 19.32 -18.00 0.45
C ARG A 46 19.21 -18.76 -0.87
N ALA A 47 19.70 -18.17 -1.95
CA ALA A 47 19.95 -18.88 -3.21
C ALA A 47 21.41 -18.72 -3.60
N ALA A 48 21.97 -19.76 -4.23
CA ALA A 48 23.30 -19.76 -4.79
C ALA A 48 23.26 -20.31 -6.23
N VAL A 49 23.96 -19.66 -7.13
CA VAL A 49 24.04 -20.00 -8.55
C VAL A 49 25.44 -20.48 -8.87
N TYR A 50 25.56 -21.66 -9.48
CA TYR A 50 26.81 -22.29 -9.87
C TYR A 50 26.82 -22.55 -11.38
N ARG A 51 27.95 -22.27 -12.04
CA ARG A 51 28.05 -22.40 -13.50
C ARG A 51 28.25 -23.83 -13.98
N ASP A 52 28.51 -24.74 -13.07
CA ASP A 52 28.75 -26.17 -13.32
C ASP A 52 28.04 -27.06 -12.30
N SER A 53 28.12 -28.37 -12.48
CA SER A 53 27.56 -29.36 -11.56
C SER A 53 28.51 -29.76 -10.42
N GLU A 54 29.75 -29.27 -10.41
CA GLU A 54 30.75 -29.65 -9.41
C GLU A 54 30.44 -29.00 -8.04
N THR A 55 30.43 -29.82 -7.00
CA THR A 55 30.11 -29.38 -5.63
C THR A 55 31.20 -28.54 -4.98
N ALA A 56 32.43 -28.62 -5.48
CA ALA A 56 33.57 -27.85 -4.94
C ALA A 56 33.68 -26.44 -5.53
N THR A 57 32.98 -26.15 -6.63
CA THR A 57 33.02 -24.83 -7.27
C THR A 57 32.33 -23.78 -6.40
N PRO A 58 32.96 -22.64 -6.12
CA PRO A 58 32.31 -21.56 -5.41
C PRO A 58 31.13 -20.98 -6.24
N PRO A 59 30.06 -20.46 -5.58
CA PRO A 59 28.93 -19.89 -6.29
C PRO A 59 29.33 -18.66 -7.10
N ALA A 60 28.82 -18.58 -8.33
CA ALA A 60 28.97 -17.41 -9.20
C ALA A 60 28.15 -16.19 -8.71
N GLY A 61 27.08 -16.45 -7.96
CA GLY A 61 26.26 -15.43 -7.34
C GLY A 61 25.45 -15.96 -6.16
N VAL A 62 25.23 -15.13 -5.17
CA VAL A 62 24.42 -15.45 -3.98
C VAL A 62 23.39 -14.35 -3.77
N GLY A 63 22.17 -14.72 -3.42
CA GLY A 63 21.07 -13.83 -3.12
C GLY A 63 20.37 -14.24 -1.83
N TYR A 64 19.95 -13.25 -1.04
CA TYR A 64 19.12 -13.44 0.14
C TYR A 64 17.81 -12.67 -0.02
N ALA A 65 16.74 -13.24 0.49
CA ALA A 65 15.45 -12.57 0.59
C ALA A 65 14.79 -12.90 1.92
N PHE A 66 13.82 -12.08 2.33
CA PHE A 66 12.90 -12.41 3.40
C PHE A 66 11.48 -12.01 3.03
N GLU A 67 10.50 -12.77 3.52
CA GLU A 67 9.07 -12.49 3.40
C GLU A 67 8.37 -12.85 4.70
N ILE A 68 7.16 -12.29 4.91
CA ILE A 68 6.37 -12.56 6.13
C ILE A 68 5.00 -13.07 5.73
N ASP A 69 4.57 -14.20 6.30
CA ASP A 69 3.20 -14.72 6.18
C ASP A 69 2.17 -13.80 6.82
N GLY A 70 0.91 -13.97 6.46
CA GLY A 70 -0.21 -13.25 7.05
C GLY A 70 -0.40 -11.84 6.50
N GLY A 71 0.44 -11.41 5.55
CA GLY A 71 0.25 -10.18 4.80
C GLY A 71 -0.98 -10.22 3.90
N LYS A 72 -1.28 -9.10 3.24
CA LYS A 72 -2.30 -9.06 2.19
C LYS A 72 -1.69 -9.49 0.85
N GLY A 73 -2.51 -10.07 -0.03
CA GLY A 73 -2.07 -10.48 -1.37
C GLY A 73 -1.32 -11.82 -1.36
N ALA A 74 -0.29 -11.96 -2.21
CA ALA A 74 0.44 -13.20 -2.43
C ALA A 74 1.09 -13.79 -1.17
N ASN A 75 1.55 -12.95 -0.24
CA ASN A 75 2.15 -13.39 1.02
C ASN A 75 1.15 -13.89 2.06
N ARG A 76 -0.14 -13.93 1.73
CA ARG A 76 -1.15 -14.49 2.66
C ARG A 76 -0.97 -15.98 2.92
N SER A 77 -0.50 -16.72 1.89
CA SER A 77 -0.34 -18.18 1.93
C SER A 77 0.89 -18.69 1.17
N SER A 78 1.71 -17.83 0.59
CA SER A 78 2.82 -18.19 -0.30
C SER A 78 4.07 -17.34 -0.05
N ALA A 79 4.28 -16.93 1.23
CA ALA A 79 5.42 -16.09 1.56
C ALA A 79 6.74 -16.84 1.39
N LEU A 80 6.79 -18.15 1.69
CA LEU A 80 7.99 -18.97 1.50
C LEU A 80 8.38 -19.06 0.03
N GLU A 81 7.44 -19.39 -0.86
CA GLU A 81 7.69 -19.50 -2.30
C GLU A 81 8.08 -18.14 -2.92
N ASN A 82 7.46 -17.06 -2.45
CA ASN A 82 7.82 -15.71 -2.88
C ASN A 82 9.22 -15.31 -2.38
N CYS A 83 9.60 -15.76 -1.18
CA CYS A 83 10.92 -15.56 -0.61
C CYS A 83 11.99 -16.29 -1.43
N GLU A 84 11.74 -17.56 -1.76
CA GLU A 84 12.62 -18.36 -2.60
C GLU A 84 12.82 -17.73 -3.99
N THR A 85 11.73 -17.38 -4.67
CA THR A 85 11.77 -16.72 -5.98
C THR A 85 12.58 -15.41 -5.93
N SER A 86 12.41 -14.61 -4.90
CA SER A 86 13.18 -13.36 -4.70
C SER A 86 14.67 -13.64 -4.47
N ALA A 87 15.01 -14.67 -3.69
CA ALA A 87 16.40 -15.07 -3.46
C ALA A 87 17.09 -15.53 -4.76
N ILE A 88 16.40 -16.36 -5.56
CA ILE A 88 16.89 -16.80 -6.88
C ILE A 88 17.14 -15.62 -7.82
N GLY A 89 16.18 -14.71 -7.93
CA GLY A 89 16.29 -13.51 -8.78
C GLY A 89 17.51 -12.65 -8.44
N ARG A 90 17.81 -12.51 -7.14
CA ARG A 90 18.99 -11.77 -6.63
C ARG A 90 20.30 -12.52 -6.86
N ALA A 91 20.31 -13.84 -6.68
CA ALA A 91 21.48 -14.67 -6.94
C ALA A 91 21.87 -14.64 -8.43
N LEU A 92 20.88 -14.75 -9.34
CA LEU A 92 21.08 -14.62 -10.78
C LEU A 92 21.59 -13.24 -11.17
N ALA A 93 21.05 -12.16 -10.55
CA ALA A 93 21.55 -10.80 -10.79
C ALA A 93 23.01 -10.63 -10.33
N ALA A 94 23.38 -11.23 -9.19
CA ALA A 94 24.76 -11.22 -8.68
C ALA A 94 25.69 -12.04 -9.58
N ALA A 95 25.20 -13.12 -10.23
CA ALA A 95 25.93 -13.93 -11.19
C ALA A 95 26.06 -13.27 -12.59
N GLY A 96 25.46 -12.09 -12.83
CA GLY A 96 25.55 -11.34 -14.08
C GLY A 96 24.35 -11.47 -15.00
N PHE A 97 23.27 -12.15 -14.60
CA PHE A 97 22.07 -12.40 -15.39
C PHE A 97 20.96 -11.34 -15.21
N ALA A 98 21.32 -10.16 -14.76
CA ALA A 98 20.42 -9.01 -14.78
C ALA A 98 20.65 -8.19 -16.07
N SER A 99 19.61 -7.53 -16.57
CA SER A 99 19.78 -6.52 -17.62
C SER A 99 20.67 -5.37 -17.11
N ASP A 100 21.46 -4.76 -17.98
CA ASP A 100 22.48 -3.74 -17.67
C ASP A 100 21.95 -2.53 -16.85
N LYS A 101 20.66 -2.33 -16.82
CA LYS A 101 20.02 -1.19 -16.16
C LYS A 101 19.22 -1.53 -14.90
N GLN A 102 18.96 -2.82 -14.62
CA GLN A 102 17.97 -3.17 -13.58
C GLN A 102 18.35 -4.46 -12.83
N ARG A 103 18.85 -4.28 -11.60
CA ARG A 103 19.06 -5.43 -10.70
C ARG A 103 17.76 -6.00 -10.16
N ALA A 104 16.74 -5.15 -9.95
CA ALA A 104 15.44 -5.60 -9.49
C ALA A 104 14.73 -6.45 -10.54
N THR A 105 13.98 -7.44 -10.11
CA THR A 105 13.11 -8.26 -10.97
C THR A 105 11.73 -7.63 -11.11
N ARG A 106 10.95 -8.10 -12.09
CA ARG A 106 9.55 -7.67 -12.24
C ARG A 106 8.73 -8.01 -11.00
N GLU A 107 8.98 -9.15 -10.38
CA GLU A 107 8.33 -9.58 -9.15
C GLU A 107 8.62 -8.65 -7.98
N GLU A 108 9.87 -8.22 -7.83
CA GLU A 108 10.25 -7.25 -6.81
C GLU A 108 9.59 -5.89 -7.05
N MET A 109 9.61 -5.39 -8.30
CA MET A 109 8.98 -4.13 -8.65
C MET A 109 7.46 -4.18 -8.54
N ARG A 110 6.83 -5.33 -8.79
CA ARG A 110 5.40 -5.54 -8.55
C ARG A 110 5.06 -5.39 -7.06
N LYS A 111 5.88 -5.91 -6.15
CA LYS A 111 5.69 -5.73 -4.71
C LYS A 111 5.77 -4.25 -4.31
N VAL A 112 6.72 -3.51 -4.88
CA VAL A 112 6.83 -2.06 -4.66
C VAL A 112 5.57 -1.36 -5.14
N ALA A 113 5.08 -1.66 -6.36
CA ALA A 113 3.86 -1.06 -6.91
C ALA A 113 2.63 -1.29 -6.02
N ILE A 114 2.47 -2.50 -5.49
CA ILE A 114 1.38 -2.83 -4.56
C ILE A 114 1.52 -2.05 -3.24
N SER A 115 2.73 -1.96 -2.71
CA SER A 115 3.01 -1.19 -1.49
C SER A 115 2.69 0.29 -1.68
N ASP A 116 3.16 0.90 -2.77
CA ASP A 116 2.92 2.31 -3.11
C ASP A 116 1.41 2.60 -3.26
N ALA A 117 0.67 1.69 -3.92
CA ALA A 117 -0.78 1.82 -4.05
C ALA A 117 -1.49 1.79 -2.69
N ARG A 118 -1.08 0.90 -1.78
CA ARG A 118 -1.63 0.83 -0.42
C ARG A 118 -1.32 2.06 0.41
N ASP A 119 -0.10 2.57 0.31
CA ASP A 119 0.32 3.80 0.98
C ASP A 119 -0.45 5.02 0.46
N ALA A 120 -0.71 5.07 -0.84
CA ALA A 120 -1.54 6.10 -1.44
C ALA A 120 -3.00 6.00 -0.95
N LEU A 121 -3.57 4.79 -0.88
CA LEU A 121 -4.91 4.55 -0.33
C LEU A 121 -5.03 4.94 1.14
N ALA A 122 -4.02 4.69 1.96
CA ALA A 122 -4.01 5.10 3.37
C ALA A 122 -4.08 6.63 3.54
N ARG A 123 -3.58 7.37 2.56
CA ARG A 123 -3.62 8.84 2.52
C ARG A 123 -4.86 9.41 1.83
N ALA A 124 -5.62 8.61 1.08
CA ALA A 124 -6.81 9.04 0.34
C ALA A 124 -7.88 9.63 1.30
N ARG A 125 -8.42 10.78 0.94
CA ARG A 125 -9.48 11.50 1.68
C ARG A 125 -10.71 11.74 0.82
N THR A 126 -10.59 11.66 -0.49
CA THR A 126 -11.65 11.88 -1.47
C THR A 126 -11.79 10.67 -2.41
N VAL A 127 -12.96 10.58 -3.05
CA VAL A 127 -13.19 9.56 -4.09
C VAL A 127 -12.22 9.76 -5.26
N ASP A 128 -11.83 11.00 -5.56
CA ASP A 128 -10.88 11.29 -6.64
C ASP A 128 -9.46 10.83 -6.29
N ASP A 129 -9.04 10.90 -5.01
CA ASP A 129 -7.78 10.29 -4.56
C ASP A 129 -7.79 8.78 -4.82
N ALA A 130 -8.88 8.09 -4.44
CA ALA A 130 -9.01 6.65 -4.66
C ALA A 130 -9.05 6.29 -6.17
N ARG A 131 -9.67 7.13 -7.00
CA ARG A 131 -9.68 6.98 -8.45
C ARG A 131 -8.29 7.15 -9.07
N ALA A 132 -7.48 8.07 -8.56
CA ALA A 132 -6.09 8.22 -8.99
C ALA A 132 -5.27 6.96 -8.68
N VAL A 133 -5.44 6.36 -7.49
CA VAL A 133 -4.81 5.09 -7.13
C VAL A 133 -5.26 3.95 -8.04
N TRP A 134 -6.56 3.87 -8.36
CA TRP A 134 -7.09 2.88 -9.31
C TRP A 134 -6.39 2.98 -10.67
N THR A 135 -6.32 4.19 -11.22
CA THR A 135 -5.73 4.43 -12.54
C THR A 135 -4.24 4.06 -12.57
N GLU A 136 -3.49 4.41 -11.53
CA GLU A 136 -2.07 4.08 -11.45
C GLU A 136 -1.86 2.56 -11.25
N ALA A 137 -2.65 1.91 -10.39
CA ALA A 137 -2.59 0.46 -10.18
C ALA A 137 -2.94 -0.32 -11.47
N GLN A 138 -3.90 0.17 -12.26
CA GLN A 138 -4.25 -0.39 -13.55
C GLN A 138 -3.09 -0.26 -14.55
N LYS A 139 -2.48 0.90 -14.64
CA LYS A 139 -1.33 1.16 -15.51
C LYS A 139 -0.15 0.26 -15.17
N GLN A 140 0.08 0.01 -13.89
CA GLN A 140 1.16 -0.86 -13.40
C GLN A 140 0.80 -2.35 -13.40
N GLY A 141 -0.43 -2.72 -13.79
CA GLY A 141 -0.88 -4.12 -13.85
C GLY A 141 -1.04 -4.80 -12.49
N VAL A 142 -1.23 -4.02 -11.41
CA VAL A 142 -1.41 -4.51 -10.03
C VAL A 142 -2.81 -4.24 -9.47
N LEU A 143 -3.74 -3.82 -10.33
CA LEU A 143 -5.09 -3.47 -9.88
C LEU A 143 -5.81 -4.61 -9.17
N ASN A 144 -5.66 -5.84 -9.65
CA ASN A 144 -6.37 -7.00 -9.08
C ASN A 144 -6.00 -7.24 -7.61
N GLU A 145 -4.79 -6.89 -7.20
CA GLU A 145 -4.28 -7.08 -5.84
C GLU A 145 -4.81 -6.03 -4.85
N VAL A 146 -5.19 -4.85 -5.36
CA VAL A 146 -5.60 -3.71 -4.51
C VAL A 146 -7.05 -3.28 -4.73
N LYS A 147 -7.74 -3.83 -5.73
CA LYS A 147 -9.11 -3.45 -6.11
C LYS A 147 -10.10 -3.51 -4.96
N SER A 148 -10.07 -4.57 -4.17
CA SER A 148 -10.97 -4.72 -3.02
C SER A 148 -10.71 -3.67 -1.93
N GLU A 149 -9.45 -3.30 -1.74
CA GLU A 149 -9.04 -2.28 -0.78
C GLU A 149 -9.47 -0.89 -1.25
N ILE A 150 -9.34 -0.60 -2.56
CA ILE A 150 -9.81 0.66 -3.15
C ILE A 150 -11.32 0.80 -2.95
N ASN A 151 -12.10 -0.23 -3.28
CA ASN A 151 -13.56 -0.20 -3.12
C ASN A 151 -13.97 0.01 -1.66
N ALA A 152 -13.27 -0.62 -0.70
CA ALA A 152 -13.54 -0.44 0.71
C ALA A 152 -13.25 1.00 1.20
N VAL A 153 -12.21 1.64 0.68
CA VAL A 153 -11.89 3.04 0.99
C VAL A 153 -12.94 3.97 0.40
N VAL A 154 -13.36 3.75 -0.85
CA VAL A 154 -14.43 4.55 -1.49
C VAL A 154 -15.74 4.46 -0.70
N ALA A 155 -16.14 3.25 -0.27
CA ALA A 155 -17.34 3.07 0.54
C ALA A 155 -17.28 3.89 1.84
N LYS A 156 -16.16 3.82 2.57
CA LYS A 156 -15.95 4.60 3.81
C LYS A 156 -16.00 6.13 3.58
N ILE A 157 -15.43 6.59 2.48
CA ILE A 157 -15.46 8.03 2.13
C ILE A 157 -16.89 8.47 1.85
N ASN A 158 -17.67 7.67 1.10
CA ASN A 158 -19.06 7.99 0.82
C ASN A 158 -19.92 8.00 2.09
N GLU A 159 -19.80 6.99 2.95
CA GLU A 159 -20.48 6.96 4.26
C GLU A 159 -20.16 8.20 5.10
N ALA A 160 -18.88 8.61 5.16
CA ALA A 160 -18.48 9.79 5.90
C ALA A 160 -19.05 11.08 5.29
N ASN A 161 -19.16 11.18 3.97
CA ASN A 161 -19.76 12.33 3.30
C ASN A 161 -21.28 12.40 3.53
N GLU A 162 -21.98 11.28 3.49
CA GLU A 162 -23.41 11.18 3.79
C GLU A 162 -23.70 11.58 5.24
N GLN A 163 -22.88 11.14 6.20
CA GLN A 163 -23.00 11.54 7.60
C GLN A 163 -22.81 13.03 7.79
N ARG A 164 -21.79 13.63 7.17
CA ARG A 164 -21.56 15.08 7.22
C ARG A 164 -22.74 15.87 6.65
N ALA A 165 -23.26 15.47 5.49
CA ALA A 165 -24.42 16.11 4.89
C ALA A 165 -25.67 16.01 5.79
N ALA A 166 -25.90 14.86 6.43
CA ALA A 166 -26.99 14.67 7.37
C ALA A 166 -26.84 15.55 8.63
N ASP A 167 -25.64 15.71 9.16
CA ASP A 167 -25.36 16.53 10.32
C ASP A 167 -25.49 18.03 9.99
N GLU A 168 -25.06 18.47 8.81
CA GLU A 168 -25.26 19.83 8.30
C GLU A 168 -26.75 20.15 8.16
N CYS A 169 -27.56 19.23 7.60
CA CYS A 169 -29.02 19.41 7.52
C CYS A 169 -29.66 19.50 8.91
N ARG A 170 -29.22 18.70 9.88
CA ARG A 170 -29.72 18.78 11.28
C ARG A 170 -29.30 20.06 11.97
N GLY A 171 -28.08 20.55 11.71
CA GLY A 171 -27.57 21.82 12.25
C GLY A 171 -28.34 23.02 11.70
N ALA A 172 -28.69 23.01 10.42
CA ALA A 172 -29.48 24.05 9.75
C ALA A 172 -30.95 24.07 10.22
N ALA A 173 -31.50 22.93 10.66
CA ALA A 173 -32.88 22.81 11.14
C ALA A 173 -33.05 23.22 12.62
N ARG A 174 -32.01 23.63 13.35
CA ARG A 174 -32.18 24.18 14.69
C ARG A 174 -32.78 25.57 14.58
N PRO A 175 -34.00 25.81 15.14
CA PRO A 175 -34.57 27.16 15.23
C PRO A 175 -33.60 28.05 16.04
N GLN A 176 -33.25 29.21 15.49
CA GLN A 176 -32.59 30.22 16.29
C GLN A 176 -33.51 30.55 17.46
N PRO A 177 -33.03 30.62 18.71
CA PRO A 177 -33.84 31.12 19.82
C PRO A 177 -34.34 32.52 19.45
N PRO A 178 -35.60 32.86 19.73
CA PRO A 178 -36.14 34.17 19.40
C PRO A 178 -35.20 35.23 19.99
N GLN A 179 -34.71 36.11 19.13
CA GLN A 179 -33.97 37.29 19.61
C GLN A 179 -34.90 38.04 20.54
N GLY A 180 -34.52 38.10 21.79
CA GLY A 180 -35.32 38.73 22.84
C GLY A 180 -35.70 40.15 22.45
N GLY A 181 -36.98 40.36 22.21
CA GLY A 181 -37.53 41.70 22.13
C GLY A 181 -37.20 42.45 23.41
N GLN A 182 -36.62 43.64 23.30
CA GLN A 182 -36.48 44.54 24.40
C GLN A 182 -37.87 44.74 25.06
N PRO A 183 -37.96 44.69 26.39
CA PRO A 183 -39.22 45.00 27.06
C PRO A 183 -39.60 46.43 26.71
N PRO A 184 -40.91 46.74 26.54
CA PRO A 184 -41.36 48.11 26.30
C PRO A 184 -40.93 48.97 27.48
N VAL A 185 -40.26 50.08 27.18
CA VAL A 185 -40.00 51.12 28.17
C VAL A 185 -41.36 51.73 28.65
N ASP A 186 -41.66 51.50 29.86
CA ASP A 186 -42.84 52.07 30.55
C ASP A 186 -42.65 53.60 30.63
N GLU A 187 -43.35 54.38 29.77
CA GLU A 187 -43.50 55.80 29.86
C GLU A 187 -44.52 56.10 30.96
N GLY A 188 -44.18 55.72 32.18
CA GLY A 188 -44.95 55.97 33.36
C GLY A 188 -44.58 57.28 34.06
N SER A 189 -45.40 58.28 33.85
CA SER A 189 -45.74 59.35 34.76
C SER A 189 -44.71 60.44 35.12
N ILE A 190 -44.70 61.50 34.27
CA ILE A 190 -44.17 62.84 34.58
C ILE A 190 -45.20 63.65 35.48
N ALA A 191 -46.13 63.01 36.14
CA ALA A 191 -47.18 63.72 36.86
C ALA A 191 -46.91 63.98 38.36
N ASP A 192 -45.80 63.47 38.92
CA ASP A 192 -45.60 63.53 40.39
C ASP A 192 -44.45 64.45 40.86
N GLN A 193 -43.95 65.36 40.02
CA GLN A 193 -42.89 66.28 40.44
C GLN A 193 -43.26 67.75 40.47
N LEU A 194 -44.54 68.11 40.51
CA LEU A 194 -44.96 69.46 40.69
C LEU A 194 -46.04 69.57 41.85
N GLY A 195 -45.57 69.77 43.06
CA GLY A 195 -46.50 70.19 44.11
C GLY A 195 -46.00 69.98 45.52
N ALA A 196 -45.25 70.93 46.03
CA ALA A 196 -45.57 71.48 47.34
C ALA A 196 -44.47 72.48 47.80
N THR A 197 -44.70 73.68 47.50
CA THR A 197 -44.21 74.79 48.37
C THR A 197 -45.10 74.96 49.56
N ASN A 198 -44.51 74.89 50.71
CA ASN A 198 -44.64 75.85 51.85
C ASN A 198 -43.72 75.41 52.98
#